data_a058b587f2f4db5a7a517b2b859391e9
#
_entry.id   a058b587f2f4db5a7a517b2b859391e9
#
_cell.length_a   1.000
_cell.length_b   1.000
_cell.length_c   1.000
_cell.angle_alpha   90.00
_cell.angle_beta   90.00
_cell.angle_gamma   90.00
#
_symmetry.space_group_name_H-M   'P 1'
#
loop_
_entity.id
_entity.type
_entity.pdbx_description
1 polymer ?
#
loop_
_entity_poly.entity_id
_entity_poly.type
_entity_poly.pdbx_seq_one_letter_code
_entity_poly.pdbx_strand_id
1 'polypeptide(L)'
;ALLWLGCRHHIGEVLLSNVFNALWIETSKSPDITLFTRLRSNWDLLPHTSEQAAIFQSTDYSREAQELLAVMKADTLPCIAGVSEFVRDDYCEFKDLSLVFLGAADDELHYRRVGALHKARWMAKLIYSLKIALDEKVIEQLPSGTITFGNQRTKIREFSTFITHVYCMWWLTCKNAVDAPWNDLQLFKRLLQYQLVNKDISASAVR
;
A
#
# COMPACT_ATOMS: atom_id res chain seq x y z
N ALA A 1 -24.62 -26.00 13.56
CA ALA A 1 -23.49 -25.61 12.72
C ALA A 1 -22.86 -24.36 13.34
N LEU A 2 -21.58 -24.42 13.68
CA LEU A 2 -20.81 -23.28 14.14
C LEU A 2 -20.40 -22.47 12.90
N LEU A 3 -20.96 -21.27 12.76
CA LEU A 3 -20.49 -20.28 11.77
C LEU A 3 -19.21 -19.64 12.32
N TRP A 4 -18.09 -19.96 11.72
CA TRP A 4 -16.83 -19.31 12.05
C TRP A 4 -16.70 -18.04 11.23
N LEU A 5 -16.85 -16.89 11.89
CA LEU A 5 -16.62 -15.57 11.30
C LEU A 5 -15.19 -15.17 11.59
N GLY A 6 -14.32 -15.30 10.61
CA GLY A 6 -12.94 -14.81 10.69
C GLY A 6 -12.91 -13.28 10.83
N CYS A 7 -11.94 -12.76 11.57
CA CYS A 7 -11.71 -11.31 11.62
C CYS A 7 -11.37 -10.80 10.21
N ARG A 8 -12.12 -9.82 9.70
CA ARG A 8 -11.95 -9.27 8.34
C ARG A 8 -10.56 -8.68 8.12
N HIS A 9 -10.00 -8.01 9.13
CA HIS A 9 -8.63 -7.52 9.05
C HIS A 9 -7.63 -8.66 8.82
N HIS A 10 -7.84 -9.81 9.48
CA HIS A 10 -6.98 -10.97 9.29
C HIS A 10 -7.11 -11.56 7.88
N ILE A 11 -8.31 -11.58 7.31
CA ILE A 11 -8.52 -12.00 5.91
C ILE A 11 -7.72 -11.08 4.96
N GLY A 12 -7.80 -9.76 5.15
CA GLY A 12 -7.01 -8.82 4.37
C GLY A 12 -5.51 -8.98 4.55
N GLU A 13 -5.04 -9.27 5.76
CA GLU A 13 -3.64 -9.57 6.06
C GLU A 13 -3.16 -10.86 5.36
N VAL A 14 -3.99 -11.89 5.30
CA VAL A 14 -3.66 -13.15 4.59
C VAL A 14 -3.52 -12.88 3.10
N LEU A 15 -4.46 -12.13 2.50
CA LEU A 15 -4.40 -11.75 1.09
C LEU A 15 -3.11 -10.99 0.76
N LEU A 16 -2.75 -10.00 1.56
CA LEU A 16 -1.50 -9.25 1.41
C LEU A 16 -0.27 -10.14 1.61
N SER A 17 -0.32 -11.05 2.60
CA SER A 17 0.75 -12.00 2.86
C SER A 17 1.02 -12.90 1.65
N ASN A 18 -0.05 -13.39 1.04
CA ASN A 18 0.06 -14.27 -0.12
C ASN A 18 0.71 -13.55 -1.30
N VAL A 19 0.28 -12.32 -1.59
CA VAL A 19 0.87 -11.50 -2.66
C VAL A 19 2.34 -11.17 -2.35
N PHE A 20 2.62 -10.73 -1.14
CA PHE A 20 3.99 -10.40 -0.75
C PHE A 20 4.92 -11.61 -0.87
N ASN A 21 4.50 -12.77 -0.37
CA ASN A 21 5.29 -14.00 -0.43
C ASN A 21 5.46 -14.55 -1.86
N ALA A 22 4.51 -14.28 -2.75
CA ALA A 22 4.64 -14.63 -4.16
C ALA A 22 5.70 -13.77 -4.87
N LEU A 23 5.82 -12.50 -4.48
CA LEU A 23 6.81 -11.58 -5.03
C LEU A 23 8.21 -11.78 -4.42
N TRP A 24 8.28 -12.02 -3.10
CA TRP A 24 9.54 -12.22 -2.37
C TRP A 24 9.66 -13.67 -1.91
N ILE A 25 10.55 -14.42 -2.57
CA ILE A 25 10.84 -15.83 -2.26
C ILE A 25 11.52 -15.98 -0.88
N GLU A 26 12.13 -14.91 -0.38
CA GLU A 26 12.69 -14.89 0.97
C GLU A 26 11.55 -14.96 1.98
N THR A 27 11.27 -16.16 2.46
CA THR A 27 10.29 -16.47 3.51
C THR A 27 10.76 -15.92 4.87
N SER A 28 10.90 -14.62 4.95
CA SER A 28 11.10 -14.00 6.24
C SER A 28 9.75 -13.97 6.96
N LYS A 29 9.66 -14.67 8.07
CA LYS A 29 8.54 -14.56 9.02
C LYS A 29 8.42 -13.15 9.60
N SER A 30 9.42 -12.32 9.34
CA SER A 30 9.52 -10.91 9.71
C SER A 30 9.01 -10.03 8.56
N PRO A 31 8.36 -8.90 8.85
CA PRO A 31 8.06 -7.88 7.84
C PRO A 31 9.34 -7.22 7.27
N ASP A 32 10.51 -7.54 7.81
CA ASP A 32 11.76 -6.88 7.50
C ASP A 32 12.45 -7.58 6.32
N ILE A 33 12.61 -6.87 5.23
CA ILE A 33 13.46 -7.24 4.10
C ILE A 33 14.64 -6.27 4.01
N THR A 34 15.73 -6.68 3.40
CA THR A 34 16.95 -5.86 3.27
C THR A 34 16.66 -4.46 2.73
N LEU A 35 15.73 -4.34 1.78
CA LEU A 35 15.35 -3.06 1.20
C LEU A 35 14.67 -2.13 2.24
N PHE A 36 13.81 -2.65 3.09
CA PHE A 36 13.17 -1.88 4.16
C PHE A 36 14.17 -1.45 5.25
N THR A 37 15.09 -2.34 5.58
CA THR A 37 16.19 -2.00 6.53
C THR A 37 17.03 -0.86 5.99
N ARG A 38 17.40 -0.90 4.71
CA ARG A 38 18.17 0.17 4.05
C ARG A 38 17.40 1.48 3.99
N LEU A 39 16.10 1.45 3.70
CA LEU A 39 15.26 2.64 3.74
C LEU A 39 15.31 3.30 5.12
N ARG A 40 15.13 2.53 6.19
CA ARG A 40 15.18 3.07 7.56
C ARG A 40 16.54 3.68 7.91
N SER A 41 17.62 3.00 7.55
CA SER A 41 18.98 3.45 7.87
C SER A 41 19.40 4.70 7.11
N ASN A 42 18.78 4.97 5.95
CA ASN A 42 19.12 6.08 5.08
C ASN A 42 17.95 7.07 4.91
N TRP A 43 16.98 7.04 5.82
CA TRP A 43 15.78 7.88 5.73
C TRP A 43 16.12 9.36 5.59
N ASP A 44 17.06 9.86 6.37
CA ASP A 44 17.43 11.28 6.43
C ASP A 44 18.13 11.78 5.13
N LEU A 45 18.45 10.88 4.19
CA LEU A 45 19.00 11.23 2.87
C LEU A 45 17.91 11.47 1.81
N LEU A 46 16.66 11.17 2.13
CA LEU A 46 15.55 11.36 1.22
C LEU A 46 14.88 12.73 1.44
N PRO A 47 14.41 13.41 0.38
CA PRO A 47 13.87 14.76 0.48
C PRO A 47 12.50 14.83 1.13
N HIS A 48 11.77 13.73 1.19
CA HIS A 48 10.45 13.59 1.82
C HIS A 48 9.41 14.63 1.34
N THR A 49 9.42 14.97 0.07
CA THR A 49 8.48 15.92 -0.52
C THR A 49 7.61 15.27 -1.58
N SER A 50 6.34 15.63 -1.63
CA SER A 50 5.39 15.17 -2.64
C SER A 50 5.77 15.58 -4.07
N GLU A 51 6.49 16.69 -4.22
CA GLU A 51 6.94 17.19 -5.52
C GLU A 51 7.89 16.23 -6.26
N GLN A 52 8.62 15.42 -5.52
CA GLN A 52 9.58 14.46 -6.07
C GLN A 52 9.01 13.04 -6.15
N ALA A 53 7.82 12.81 -5.63
CA ALA A 53 7.17 11.52 -5.71
C ALA A 53 7.02 11.09 -7.17
N ALA A 54 7.38 9.85 -7.46
CA ALA A 54 7.18 9.27 -8.77
C ALA A 54 5.68 9.08 -8.98
N ILE A 55 5.04 10.06 -9.63
CA ILE A 55 3.63 9.93 -10.00
C ILE A 55 3.53 8.81 -11.02
N PHE A 56 2.92 7.72 -10.64
CA PHE A 56 2.56 6.64 -11.54
C PHE A 56 1.35 7.08 -12.38
N GLN A 57 1.62 7.84 -13.43
CA GLN A 57 0.65 8.06 -14.48
C GLN A 57 0.60 6.81 -15.35
N SER A 58 -0.11 5.80 -14.92
CA SER A 58 -0.50 4.73 -15.81
C SER A 58 -1.78 5.14 -16.50
N THR A 59 -1.71 5.39 -17.80
CA THR A 59 -2.86 5.67 -18.66
C THR A 59 -3.84 4.50 -18.69
N ASP A 60 -3.37 3.29 -18.39
CA ASP A 60 -4.16 2.06 -18.45
C ASP A 60 -5.09 1.86 -17.25
N TYR A 61 -4.93 2.62 -16.17
CA TYR A 61 -5.74 2.53 -14.94
C TYR A 61 -6.51 3.80 -14.60
N SER A 62 -6.65 4.72 -15.56
CA SER A 62 -7.22 6.04 -15.29
C SER A 62 -8.61 6.00 -14.70
N ARG A 63 -9.42 5.03 -15.09
CA ARG A 63 -10.80 4.91 -14.58
C ARG A 63 -10.86 4.37 -13.16
N GLU A 64 -10.20 3.25 -12.90
CA GLU A 64 -10.15 2.62 -11.57
C GLU A 64 -9.47 3.53 -10.55
N ALA A 65 -8.41 4.22 -10.94
CA ALA A 65 -7.76 5.22 -10.12
C ALA A 65 -8.68 6.40 -9.82
N GLN A 66 -9.45 6.89 -10.80
CA GLN A 66 -10.41 7.97 -10.60
C GLN A 66 -11.57 7.57 -9.67
N GLU A 67 -12.09 6.34 -9.81
CA GLU A 67 -13.11 5.81 -8.91
C GLU A 67 -12.58 5.71 -7.47
N LEU A 68 -11.36 5.20 -7.30
CA LEU A 68 -10.72 5.11 -6.00
C LEU A 68 -10.47 6.50 -5.40
N LEU A 69 -9.97 7.44 -6.20
CA LEU A 69 -9.77 8.83 -5.79
C LEU A 69 -11.08 9.48 -5.36
N ALA A 70 -12.17 9.26 -6.11
CA ALA A 70 -13.48 9.80 -5.76
C ALA A 70 -13.97 9.28 -4.41
N VAL A 71 -13.83 7.97 -4.16
CA VAL A 71 -14.20 7.37 -2.87
C VAL A 71 -13.29 7.88 -1.75
N MET A 72 -11.99 7.97 -1.98
CA MET A 72 -11.04 8.44 -0.96
C MET A 72 -11.23 9.92 -0.62
N LYS A 73 -11.62 10.75 -1.59
CA LYS A 73 -11.94 12.18 -1.38
C LYS A 73 -13.31 12.38 -0.72
N ALA A 74 -14.30 11.56 -1.07
CA ALA A 74 -15.64 11.60 -0.46
C ALA A 74 -15.62 11.11 0.99
N ASP A 75 -14.68 10.24 1.34
CA ASP A 75 -14.39 9.84 2.71
C ASP A 75 -13.64 10.98 3.39
N THR A 76 -14.40 12.02 3.74
CA THR A 76 -13.98 13.31 4.30
C THR A 76 -13.45 13.18 5.73
N LEU A 77 -12.64 12.16 5.98
CA LEU A 77 -11.90 12.04 7.23
C LEU A 77 -10.64 12.91 7.10
N PRO A 78 -10.65 14.15 7.60
CA PRO A 78 -9.44 14.95 7.58
C PRO A 78 -8.43 14.25 8.48
N CYS A 79 -7.34 13.81 7.89
CA CYS A 79 -6.12 13.49 8.63
C CYS A 79 -5.48 14.79 9.11
N ILE A 80 -6.22 15.58 9.89
CA ILE A 80 -5.68 16.79 10.48
C ILE A 80 -4.76 16.33 11.62
N ALA A 81 -3.55 16.82 11.63
CA ALA A 81 -2.59 16.56 12.70
C ALA A 81 -3.24 16.84 14.06
N GLY A 82 -3.50 15.79 14.84
CA GLY A 82 -4.08 15.86 16.18
C GLY A 82 -5.58 15.58 16.31
N VAL A 83 -6.36 15.52 15.21
CA VAL A 83 -7.80 15.16 15.24
C VAL A 83 -8.08 14.23 14.06
N SER A 84 -7.68 12.97 14.18
CA SER A 84 -8.00 11.98 13.18
C SER A 84 -9.10 11.06 13.70
N GLU A 85 -10.15 10.83 12.90
CA GLU A 85 -11.11 9.76 13.16
C GLU A 85 -10.46 8.35 13.07
N PHE A 86 -9.27 8.26 12.50
CA PHE A 86 -8.49 7.04 12.56
C PHE A 86 -7.87 6.94 13.96
N VAL A 87 -8.11 5.82 14.60
CA VAL A 87 -7.52 5.47 15.91
C VAL A 87 -5.98 5.38 15.83
N ARG A 88 -5.42 5.37 14.61
CA ARG A 88 -3.99 5.16 14.38
C ARG A 88 -3.46 6.05 13.25
N ASP A 89 -2.33 6.69 13.51
CA ASP A 89 -1.62 7.57 12.56
C ASP A 89 -1.13 6.86 11.29
N ASP A 90 -0.76 5.58 11.39
CA ASP A 90 -0.31 4.80 10.24
C ASP A 90 -1.43 4.52 9.22
N TYR A 91 -2.68 4.57 9.66
CA TYR A 91 -3.84 4.46 8.76
C TYR A 91 -4.04 5.73 7.92
N CYS A 92 -3.85 6.90 8.53
CA CYS A 92 -3.82 8.17 7.79
C CYS A 92 -2.69 8.17 6.77
N GLU A 93 -1.48 7.84 7.20
CA GLU A 93 -0.31 7.80 6.33
C GLU A 93 -0.52 6.85 5.14
N PHE A 94 -1.10 5.69 5.38
CA PHE A 94 -1.42 4.74 4.30
C PHE A 94 -2.39 5.31 3.27
N LYS A 95 -3.46 6.00 3.72
CA LYS A 95 -4.41 6.68 2.84
C LYS A 95 -3.71 7.74 2.00
N ASP A 96 -2.95 8.63 2.63
CA ASP A 96 -2.26 9.74 1.98
C ASP A 96 -1.25 9.26 0.93
N LEU A 97 -0.41 8.28 1.28
CA LEU A 97 0.54 7.68 0.34
C LEU A 97 -0.17 7.00 -0.85
N SER A 98 -1.32 6.36 -0.61
CA SER A 98 -2.11 5.75 -1.67
C SER A 98 -2.70 6.81 -2.61
N LEU A 99 -3.15 7.94 -2.10
CA LEU A 99 -3.64 9.07 -2.91
C LEU A 99 -2.53 9.61 -3.81
N VAL A 100 -1.35 9.86 -3.26
CA VAL A 100 -0.20 10.35 -4.04
C VAL A 100 0.22 9.33 -5.09
N PHE A 101 0.27 8.05 -4.76
CA PHE A 101 0.60 7.01 -5.71
C PHE A 101 -0.38 6.97 -6.89
N LEU A 102 -1.66 7.28 -6.67
CA LEU A 102 -2.70 7.36 -7.69
C LEU A 102 -2.72 8.70 -8.45
N GLY A 103 -1.79 9.61 -8.17
CA GLY A 103 -1.65 10.89 -8.86
C GLY A 103 -2.52 12.02 -8.30
N ALA A 104 -3.13 11.86 -7.12
CA ALA A 104 -3.71 12.97 -6.39
C ALA A 104 -2.59 13.61 -5.56
N ALA A 105 -1.99 14.66 -6.09
CA ALA A 105 -1.09 15.48 -5.30
C ALA A 105 -1.90 16.24 -4.23
N ASP A 106 -1.49 16.09 -2.98
CA ASP A 106 -1.89 16.98 -1.91
C ASP A 106 -0.62 17.73 -1.48
N ASP A 107 -0.66 19.06 -1.53
CA ASP A 107 0.49 19.91 -1.24
C ASP A 107 0.95 19.80 0.22
N GLU A 108 0.13 19.17 1.07
CA GLU A 108 0.39 18.99 2.50
C GLU A 108 0.85 17.56 2.89
N LEU A 109 1.23 16.72 1.93
CA LEU A 109 1.67 15.38 2.27
C LEU A 109 2.97 15.43 3.09
N HIS A 110 2.87 15.12 4.37
CA HIS A 110 4.02 14.98 5.23
C HIS A 110 4.46 13.52 5.29
N TYR A 111 5.61 13.23 4.68
CA TYR A 111 6.25 11.92 4.85
C TYR A 111 6.67 11.74 6.31
N ARG A 112 6.03 10.81 7.01
CA ARG A 112 6.43 10.46 8.36
C ARG A 112 7.68 9.60 8.35
N ARG A 113 8.52 9.74 9.38
CA ARG A 113 9.67 8.85 9.53
C ARG A 113 9.22 7.39 9.60
N VAL A 114 9.93 6.52 8.89
CA VAL A 114 9.66 5.09 8.90
C VAL A 114 9.83 4.52 10.30
N GLY A 115 8.74 4.05 10.89
CA GLY A 115 8.69 3.54 12.25
C GLY A 115 9.12 2.08 12.37
N ALA A 116 9.02 1.57 13.60
CA ALA A 116 9.33 0.17 13.87
C ALA A 116 8.30 -0.78 13.25
N LEU A 117 8.77 -1.74 12.44
CA LEU A 117 7.94 -2.71 11.72
C LEU A 117 7.18 -3.69 12.63
N HIS A 118 7.67 -3.91 13.86
CA HIS A 118 7.14 -4.95 14.74
C HIS A 118 5.74 -4.67 15.31
N LYS A 119 5.31 -3.39 15.37
CA LYS A 119 4.00 -3.01 15.94
C LYS A 119 2.87 -3.01 14.92
N ALA A 120 3.18 -2.90 13.63
CA ALA A 120 2.19 -2.72 12.56
C ALA A 120 2.52 -3.63 11.36
N ARG A 121 2.70 -4.90 11.60
CA ARG A 121 3.24 -5.92 10.65
C ARG A 121 2.91 -5.67 9.18
N TRP A 122 1.62 -5.72 8.81
CA TRP A 122 1.22 -5.60 7.41
C TRP A 122 1.13 -4.14 6.97
N MET A 123 0.59 -3.27 7.83
CA MET A 123 0.51 -1.84 7.52
C MET A 123 1.90 -1.26 7.27
N ALA A 124 2.90 -1.67 8.05
CA ALA A 124 4.27 -1.26 7.81
C ALA A 124 4.79 -1.70 6.42
N LYS A 125 4.52 -2.93 5.98
CA LYS A 125 4.90 -3.39 4.63
C LYS A 125 4.27 -2.53 3.53
N LEU A 126 3.00 -2.17 3.68
CA LEU A 126 2.29 -1.31 2.74
C LEU A 126 2.94 0.07 2.64
N ILE A 127 3.11 0.72 3.79
CA ILE A 127 3.70 2.05 3.90
C ILE A 127 5.13 2.08 3.35
N TYR A 128 5.97 1.11 3.73
CA TYR A 128 7.34 1.04 3.23
C TYR A 128 7.40 0.83 1.71
N SER A 129 6.55 -0.05 1.18
CA SER A 129 6.51 -0.30 -0.26
C SER A 129 6.07 0.93 -1.04
N LEU A 130 5.04 1.64 -0.57
CA LEU A 130 4.57 2.88 -1.19
C LEU A 130 5.65 3.97 -1.13
N LYS A 131 6.30 4.18 0.02
CA LYS A 131 7.38 5.15 0.14
C LYS A 131 8.53 4.87 -0.82
N ILE A 132 8.98 3.62 -0.90
CA ILE A 132 10.04 3.23 -1.82
C ILE A 132 9.62 3.44 -3.28
N ALA A 133 8.37 3.12 -3.62
CA ALA A 133 7.87 3.31 -4.98
C ALA A 133 7.77 4.80 -5.35
N LEU A 134 7.33 5.64 -4.42
CA LEU A 134 7.22 7.09 -4.63
C LEU A 134 8.60 7.77 -4.71
N ASP A 135 9.55 7.36 -3.87
CA ASP A 135 10.90 7.91 -3.84
C ASP A 135 11.87 7.23 -4.83
N GLU A 136 11.38 6.38 -5.72
CA GLU A 136 12.21 5.55 -6.60
C GLU A 136 13.26 6.35 -7.36
N LYS A 137 12.86 7.46 -7.99
CA LYS A 137 13.77 8.31 -8.77
C LYS A 137 14.88 8.94 -7.91
N VAL A 138 14.54 9.31 -6.69
CA VAL A 138 15.50 9.89 -5.74
C VAL A 138 16.47 8.81 -5.24
N ILE A 139 15.93 7.64 -4.92
CA ILE A 139 16.73 6.50 -4.47
C ILE A 139 17.77 6.10 -5.53
N GLU A 140 17.43 6.21 -6.81
CA GLU A 140 18.39 5.96 -7.92
C GLU A 140 19.54 6.95 -7.99
N GLN A 141 19.34 8.17 -7.50
CA GLN A 141 20.35 9.22 -7.51
C GLN A 141 21.26 9.16 -6.28
N LEU A 142 20.92 8.34 -5.27
CA LEU A 142 21.76 8.16 -4.10
C LEU A 142 23.07 7.44 -4.46
N PRO A 143 24.16 7.68 -3.69
CA PRO A 143 25.42 6.97 -3.89
C PRO A 143 25.24 5.46 -3.91
N SER A 144 26.00 4.79 -4.78
CA SER A 144 25.96 3.33 -4.91
C SER A 144 26.10 2.63 -3.55
N GLY A 145 25.20 1.72 -3.25
CA GLY A 145 25.20 0.95 -2.00
C GLY A 145 24.36 1.53 -0.87
N THR A 146 23.89 2.78 -0.96
CA THR A 146 23.03 3.40 0.06
C THR A 146 21.69 2.68 0.11
N ILE A 147 20.89 2.79 -0.95
CA ILE A 147 19.67 2.01 -1.14
C ILE A 147 19.74 1.42 -2.55
N THR A 148 19.71 0.10 -2.67
CA THR A 148 19.81 -0.57 -3.96
C THR A 148 18.60 -1.45 -4.17
N PHE A 149 17.91 -1.26 -5.27
CA PHE A 149 16.74 -2.08 -5.63
C PHE A 149 17.13 -3.51 -6.01
N GLY A 150 18.26 -3.69 -6.72
CA GLY A 150 18.59 -4.97 -7.33
C GLY A 150 17.45 -5.47 -8.22
N ASN A 151 17.00 -6.69 -7.97
CA ASN A 151 15.83 -7.29 -8.64
C ASN A 151 14.48 -6.96 -7.96
N GLN A 152 14.46 -6.07 -6.97
CA GLN A 152 13.27 -5.81 -6.15
C GLN A 152 12.43 -4.63 -6.66
N ARG A 153 12.95 -3.85 -7.62
CA ARG A 153 12.24 -2.68 -8.17
C ARG A 153 10.87 -3.06 -8.72
N THR A 154 10.83 -4.01 -9.65
CA THR A 154 9.58 -4.47 -10.25
C THR A 154 8.63 -5.01 -9.19
N LYS A 155 9.13 -5.78 -8.23
CA LYS A 155 8.35 -6.33 -7.13
C LYS A 155 7.71 -5.26 -6.26
N ILE A 156 8.45 -4.20 -5.93
CA ILE A 156 7.93 -3.05 -5.16
C ILE A 156 6.82 -2.35 -5.95
N ARG A 157 7.04 -2.09 -7.25
CA ARG A 157 6.02 -1.47 -8.11
C ARG A 157 4.76 -2.32 -8.20
N GLU A 158 4.91 -3.60 -8.49
CA GLU A 158 3.78 -4.54 -8.60
C GLU A 158 3.01 -4.66 -7.28
N PHE A 159 3.70 -4.73 -6.15
CA PHE A 159 3.06 -4.79 -4.85
C PHE A 159 2.35 -3.47 -4.52
N SER A 160 2.96 -2.33 -4.78
CA SER A 160 2.35 -1.01 -4.57
C SER A 160 1.13 -0.79 -5.46
N THR A 161 1.18 -1.25 -6.72
CA THR A 161 0.03 -1.23 -7.63
C THR A 161 -1.11 -2.10 -7.10
N PHE A 162 -0.81 -3.33 -6.65
CA PHE A 162 -1.80 -4.20 -6.06
C PHE A 162 -2.44 -3.58 -4.80
N ILE A 163 -1.62 -3.02 -3.91
CA ILE A 163 -2.08 -2.35 -2.70
C ILE A 163 -3.09 -1.26 -3.05
N THR A 164 -2.74 -0.38 -3.95
CA THR A 164 -3.56 0.80 -4.27
C THR A 164 -4.82 0.47 -5.06
N HIS A 165 -4.74 -0.47 -6.01
CA HIS A 165 -5.86 -0.78 -6.91
C HIS A 165 -6.86 -1.81 -6.34
N VAL A 166 -6.38 -2.69 -5.45
CA VAL A 166 -7.21 -3.78 -4.92
C VAL A 166 -7.45 -3.62 -3.42
N TYR A 167 -6.37 -3.61 -2.65
CA TYR A 167 -6.46 -3.68 -1.19
C TYR A 167 -6.99 -2.40 -0.54
N CYS A 168 -6.50 -1.25 -0.96
CA CYS A 168 -6.81 0.05 -0.33
C CYS A 168 -8.30 0.33 -0.32
N MET A 169 -8.99 0.10 -1.44
CA MET A 169 -10.43 0.32 -1.54
C MET A 169 -11.21 -0.59 -0.58
N TRP A 170 -10.89 -1.87 -0.56
CA TRP A 170 -11.54 -2.82 0.35
C TRP A 170 -11.30 -2.42 1.81
N TRP A 171 -10.05 -2.05 2.14
CA TRP A 171 -9.68 -1.65 3.49
C TRP A 171 -10.43 -0.40 3.96
N LEU A 172 -10.58 0.62 3.10
CA LEU A 172 -11.32 1.84 3.41
C LEU A 172 -12.81 1.60 3.61
N THR A 173 -13.39 0.68 2.84
CA THR A 173 -14.84 0.42 2.87
C THR A 173 -15.25 -0.63 3.90
N CYS A 174 -14.31 -1.31 4.56
CA CYS A 174 -14.60 -2.38 5.52
C CYS A 174 -15.00 -1.92 6.93
N LYS A 175 -15.32 -0.64 7.11
CA LYS A 175 -15.61 -0.03 8.42
C LYS A 175 -16.82 -0.65 9.13
N ASN A 176 -17.87 -0.97 8.38
CA ASN A 176 -19.12 -1.47 8.92
C ASN A 176 -19.26 -2.98 8.66
N ALA A 177 -19.55 -3.72 9.71
CA ALA A 177 -19.74 -5.18 9.58
C ALA A 177 -20.97 -5.55 8.73
N VAL A 178 -21.99 -4.70 8.71
CA VAL A 178 -23.23 -4.89 7.93
C VAL A 178 -22.95 -4.87 6.42
N ASP A 179 -21.96 -4.10 5.98
CA ASP A 179 -21.57 -3.97 4.58
C ASP A 179 -20.57 -5.05 4.14
N ALA A 180 -20.17 -5.94 5.05
CA ALA A 180 -19.15 -6.94 4.80
C ALA A 180 -19.40 -7.79 3.54
N PRO A 181 -20.58 -8.37 3.32
CA PRO A 181 -20.82 -9.20 2.14
C PRO A 181 -20.68 -8.41 0.84
N TRP A 182 -21.11 -7.16 0.83
CA TRP A 182 -20.97 -6.28 -0.34
C TRP A 182 -19.50 -5.92 -0.59
N ASN A 183 -18.78 -5.52 0.42
CA ASN A 183 -17.37 -5.13 0.31
C ASN A 183 -16.50 -6.31 -0.14
N ASP A 184 -16.78 -7.50 0.36
CA ASP A 184 -16.04 -8.70 -0.04
C ASP A 184 -16.36 -9.09 -1.49
N LEU A 185 -17.61 -8.94 -1.93
CA LEU A 185 -17.97 -9.10 -3.35
C LEU A 185 -17.21 -8.09 -4.24
N GLN A 186 -17.10 -6.84 -3.82
CA GLN A 186 -16.33 -5.83 -4.56
C GLN A 186 -14.84 -6.18 -4.60
N LEU A 187 -14.28 -6.70 -3.51
CA LEU A 187 -12.89 -7.20 -3.50
C LEU A 187 -12.68 -8.28 -4.55
N PHE A 188 -13.54 -9.29 -4.60
CA PHE A 188 -13.43 -10.36 -5.61
C PHE A 188 -13.58 -9.83 -7.04
N LYS A 189 -14.49 -8.91 -7.30
CA LYS A 189 -14.62 -8.27 -8.61
C LYS A 189 -13.35 -7.52 -9.01
N ARG A 190 -12.74 -6.77 -8.08
CA ARG A 190 -11.48 -6.08 -8.32
C ARG A 190 -10.32 -7.04 -8.55
N LEU A 191 -10.26 -8.14 -7.83
CA LEU A 191 -9.27 -9.20 -8.08
C LEU A 191 -9.41 -9.78 -9.49
N LEU A 192 -10.64 -10.03 -9.95
CA LEU A 192 -10.90 -10.49 -11.31
C LEU A 192 -10.46 -9.46 -12.36
N GLN A 193 -10.76 -8.19 -12.16
CA GLN A 193 -10.30 -7.10 -13.04
C GLN A 193 -8.77 -7.00 -13.03
N TYR A 194 -8.15 -7.11 -11.85
CA TYR A 194 -6.70 -7.05 -11.70
C TYR A 194 -5.96 -8.21 -12.41
N GLN A 195 -6.65 -9.29 -12.76
CA GLN A 195 -6.08 -10.36 -13.61
C GLN A 195 -5.66 -9.84 -14.99
N LEU A 196 -6.29 -8.79 -15.49
CA LEU A 196 -5.92 -8.15 -16.76
C LEU A 196 -4.60 -7.37 -16.64
N VAL A 197 -4.26 -6.96 -15.43
CA VAL A 197 -3.04 -6.23 -15.09
C VAL A 197 -1.89 -7.19 -14.79
N ASN A 198 -2.13 -8.06 -13.81
CA ASN A 198 -1.17 -9.07 -13.38
C ASN A 198 -1.91 -10.31 -12.87
N LYS A 199 -2.00 -11.31 -13.76
CA LYS A 199 -2.71 -12.56 -13.50
C LYS A 199 -2.10 -13.34 -12.33
N ASP A 200 -0.78 -13.37 -12.24
CA ASP A 200 -0.07 -14.17 -11.24
C ASP A 200 -0.24 -13.59 -9.84
N ILE A 201 -0.17 -12.27 -9.71
CA ILE A 201 -0.41 -11.57 -8.45
C ILE A 201 -1.87 -11.76 -8.03
N SER A 202 -2.83 -11.56 -8.92
CA SER A 202 -4.24 -11.77 -8.61
C SER A 202 -4.53 -13.20 -8.16
N ALA A 203 -3.96 -14.20 -8.84
CA ALA A 203 -4.11 -15.61 -8.46
C ALA A 203 -3.43 -15.94 -7.12
N SER A 204 -2.31 -15.28 -6.80
CA SER A 204 -1.63 -15.49 -5.52
C SER A 204 -2.41 -14.94 -4.33
N ALA A 205 -3.15 -13.86 -4.52
CA ALA A 205 -3.92 -13.21 -3.47
C ALA A 205 -5.00 -14.13 -2.84
N VAL A 206 -5.54 -15.08 -3.61
CA VAL A 206 -6.65 -15.96 -3.19
C VAL A 206 -6.22 -17.38 -2.80
N ARG A 207 -4.92 -17.64 -2.70
CA ARG A 207 -4.36 -18.92 -2.24
C ARG A 207 -4.35 -18.99 -0.71
#